data_20747a0380fb8de4d659fc1ff556564a
#
_entry.id   20747a0380fb8de4d659fc1ff556564a
#
_cell.length_a   1.000
_cell.length_b   1.000
_cell.length_c   1.000
_cell.angle_alpha   90.00
_cell.angle_beta   90.00
_cell.angle_gamma   90.00
#
_symmetry.space_group_name_H-M   'P 1'
#
loop_
_entity.id
_entity.type
_entity.pdbx_description
1 polymer ?
#
loop_
_entity_poly.entity_id
_entity_poly.type
_entity_poly.pdbx_seq_one_letter_code
_entity_poly.pdbx_strand_id
1 'polypeptide(L)'
;MDLPERARAALERARKKKLSYAVRIVHAPDGRPVAILGEAHMKLAEAAEIGRAVVEAFELRGVETFQRKRVFLGRTLGVLITGPRLLLRLVTFGAIRGSTITDAKQLPSGFTVELERTKRVPFGLHVTSAYMTAFFIAAFLGLALPLIAPIAPAFAAMLVVVLALFQAHMILLVPAIVLRRHSWSWMIHPLIGILTLRDELMAAGTVEMLADHPRETAAVIVMGRAHVQGVTRLLATRHGFKTD
;
A
#
# COMPACT_ATOMS: atom_id res chain seq x y z
N MET A 1 17.56 -6.18 -21.62
CA MET A 1 18.29 -5.09 -20.94
C MET A 1 18.55 -5.49 -19.49
N ASP A 2 19.77 -5.27 -19.00
CA ASP A 2 20.13 -5.57 -17.63
C ASP A 2 19.97 -4.35 -16.72
N LEU A 3 19.74 -4.61 -15.42
CA LEU A 3 19.76 -3.54 -14.42
C LEU A 3 21.17 -2.92 -14.32
N PRO A 4 21.27 -1.60 -14.12
CA PRO A 4 22.54 -0.95 -13.80
C PRO A 4 23.22 -1.62 -12.59
N GLU A 5 24.54 -1.73 -12.60
CA GLU A 5 25.29 -2.42 -11.56
C GLU A 5 25.01 -1.87 -10.14
N ARG A 6 24.94 -0.53 -10.02
CA ARG A 6 24.59 0.16 -8.78
C ARG A 6 23.20 -0.25 -8.27
N ALA A 7 22.23 -0.36 -9.18
CA ALA A 7 20.86 -0.77 -8.83
C ALA A 7 20.81 -2.23 -8.40
N ARG A 8 21.54 -3.12 -9.10
CA ARG A 8 21.65 -4.53 -8.75
C ARG A 8 22.24 -4.70 -7.34
N ALA A 9 23.35 -4.03 -7.04
CA ALA A 9 23.98 -4.10 -5.72
C ALA A 9 23.07 -3.59 -4.60
N ALA A 10 22.33 -2.51 -4.82
CA ALA A 10 21.39 -1.97 -3.84
C ALA A 10 20.21 -2.93 -3.61
N LEU A 11 19.65 -3.53 -4.67
CA LEU A 11 18.56 -4.51 -4.58
C LEU A 11 18.99 -5.79 -3.85
N GLU A 12 20.23 -6.26 -4.06
CA GLU A 12 20.75 -7.42 -3.35
C GLU A 12 20.89 -7.16 -1.83
N ARG A 13 21.28 -5.94 -1.43
CA ARG A 13 21.25 -5.56 -0.01
C ARG A 13 19.83 -5.58 0.55
N ALA A 14 18.86 -5.06 -0.22
CA ALA A 14 17.44 -5.08 0.19
C ALA A 14 16.91 -6.52 0.30
N ARG A 15 17.26 -7.42 -0.61
CA ARG A 15 16.88 -8.85 -0.55
C ARG A 15 17.35 -9.55 0.72
N LYS A 16 18.52 -9.19 1.27
CA LYS A 16 19.02 -9.73 2.53
C LYS A 16 18.18 -9.31 3.74
N LYS A 17 17.50 -8.16 3.69
CA LYS A 17 16.63 -7.66 4.77
C LYS A 17 15.17 -8.11 4.58
N LYS A 18 14.92 -9.42 4.56
CA LYS A 18 13.62 -10.04 4.27
C LYS A 18 12.45 -9.56 5.15
N LEU A 19 12.70 -9.13 6.39
CA LEU A 19 11.65 -8.58 7.26
C LEU A 19 11.21 -7.19 6.83
N SER A 20 12.13 -6.39 6.28
CA SER A 20 11.88 -5.01 5.87
C SER A 20 11.47 -4.88 4.41
N TYR A 21 11.97 -5.77 3.54
CA TYR A 21 11.78 -5.66 2.10
C TYR A 21 11.38 -6.97 1.44
N ALA A 22 10.54 -6.85 0.41
CA ALA A 22 10.30 -7.86 -0.60
C ALA A 22 10.74 -7.28 -1.95
N VAL A 23 11.63 -7.97 -2.65
CA VAL A 23 12.17 -7.52 -3.94
C VAL A 23 11.75 -8.50 -5.02
N ARG A 24 11.20 -7.97 -6.13
CA ARG A 24 10.94 -8.69 -7.37
C ARG A 24 11.49 -7.88 -8.53
N ILE A 25 11.87 -8.56 -9.59
CA ILE A 25 12.24 -7.95 -10.86
C ILE A 25 11.27 -8.49 -11.90
N VAL A 26 10.76 -7.61 -12.74
CA VAL A 26 9.93 -7.95 -13.88
C VAL A 26 10.47 -7.21 -15.09
N HIS A 27 10.22 -7.75 -16.29
CA HIS A 27 10.62 -7.12 -17.53
C HIS A 27 9.37 -6.66 -18.27
N ALA A 28 9.31 -5.39 -18.61
CA ALA A 28 8.24 -4.83 -19.43
C ALA A 28 8.22 -5.47 -20.84
N PRO A 29 7.13 -5.36 -21.60
CA PRO A 29 7.06 -5.92 -22.96
C PRO A 29 8.16 -5.40 -23.91
N ASP A 30 8.66 -4.21 -23.68
CA ASP A 30 9.77 -3.60 -24.41
C ASP A 30 11.16 -4.03 -23.92
N GLY A 31 11.22 -4.95 -22.93
CA GLY A 31 12.44 -5.53 -22.37
C GLY A 31 13.06 -4.70 -21.24
N ARG A 32 12.49 -3.55 -20.86
CA ARG A 32 13.01 -2.74 -19.74
C ARG A 32 12.81 -3.46 -18.40
N PRO A 33 13.85 -3.56 -17.55
CA PRO A 33 13.72 -4.12 -16.22
C PRO A 33 13.02 -3.12 -15.28
N VAL A 34 12.08 -3.63 -14.49
CA VAL A 34 11.37 -2.90 -13.44
C VAL A 34 11.57 -3.63 -12.11
N ALA A 35 12.25 -2.98 -11.19
CA ALA A 35 12.40 -3.49 -9.83
C ALA A 35 11.16 -3.14 -8.99
N ILE A 36 10.56 -4.12 -8.34
CA ILE A 36 9.45 -3.93 -7.41
C ILE A 36 10.02 -4.05 -5.99
N LEU A 37 10.03 -2.94 -5.26
CA LEU A 37 10.46 -2.87 -3.87
C LEU A 37 9.24 -2.75 -2.95
N GLY A 38 8.87 -3.86 -2.33
CA GLY A 38 7.86 -3.88 -1.29
C GLY A 38 8.46 -3.58 0.06
N GLU A 39 7.95 -2.58 0.77
CA GLU A 39 8.47 -2.21 2.08
C GLU A 39 7.51 -2.54 3.24
N ALA A 40 8.06 -2.93 4.38
CA ALA A 40 7.35 -2.83 5.64
C ALA A 40 7.26 -1.36 6.04
N HIS A 41 6.07 -0.90 6.41
CA HIS A 41 5.84 0.52 6.73
C HIS A 41 6.56 1.03 7.99
N MET A 42 7.17 0.13 8.74
CA MET A 42 7.96 0.42 9.93
C MET A 42 9.33 -0.23 9.77
N LYS A 43 10.39 0.56 9.83
CA LYS A 43 11.75 0.12 9.60
C LYS A 43 12.72 0.71 10.60
N LEU A 44 13.73 -0.06 10.96
CA LEU A 44 14.90 0.43 11.66
C LEU A 44 15.75 1.33 10.73
N ALA A 45 16.55 2.23 11.30
CA ALA A 45 17.35 3.19 10.56
C ALA A 45 18.21 2.57 9.45
N GLU A 46 18.91 1.47 9.74
CA GLU A 46 19.72 0.74 8.77
C GLU A 46 18.93 0.26 7.54
N ALA A 47 17.71 -0.25 7.76
CA ALA A 47 16.85 -0.66 6.67
C ALA A 47 16.36 0.56 5.84
N ALA A 48 16.11 1.69 6.47
CA ALA A 48 15.71 2.91 5.76
C ALA A 48 16.82 3.39 4.80
N GLU A 49 18.08 3.35 5.22
CA GLU A 49 19.23 3.71 4.38
C GLU A 49 19.37 2.78 3.16
N ILE A 50 19.14 1.47 3.34
CA ILE A 50 19.13 0.53 2.21
C ILE A 50 18.01 0.88 1.22
N GLY A 51 16.80 1.17 1.69
CA GLY A 51 15.69 1.57 0.83
C GLY A 51 15.99 2.85 0.05
N ARG A 52 16.59 3.83 0.72
CA ARG A 52 17.04 5.07 0.10
C ARG A 52 18.08 4.81 -1.00
N ALA A 53 19.09 3.98 -0.72
CA ALA A 53 20.10 3.60 -1.71
C ALA A 53 19.48 2.91 -2.94
N VAL A 54 18.42 2.12 -2.76
CA VAL A 54 17.70 1.52 -3.90
C VAL A 54 17.05 2.61 -4.75
N VAL A 55 16.26 3.53 -4.18
CA VAL A 55 15.56 4.55 -4.98
C VAL A 55 16.52 5.55 -5.63
N GLU A 56 17.66 5.84 -5.00
CA GLU A 56 18.73 6.69 -5.57
C GLU A 56 19.44 6.04 -6.76
N ALA A 57 19.40 4.71 -6.88
CA ALA A 57 20.04 4.00 -7.98
C ALA A 57 19.22 3.98 -9.27
N PHE A 58 18.00 4.52 -9.27
CA PHE A 58 17.13 4.60 -10.44
C PHE A 58 16.74 6.04 -10.73
N GLU A 59 16.69 6.40 -12.01
CA GLU A 59 16.21 7.70 -12.46
C GLU A 59 14.68 7.74 -12.50
N LEU A 60 14.04 6.64 -12.91
CA LEU A 60 12.58 6.54 -12.96
C LEU A 60 12.05 5.74 -11.75
N ARG A 61 11.20 6.39 -10.97
CA ARG A 61 10.64 5.86 -9.72
C ARG A 61 9.13 5.95 -9.72
N GLY A 62 8.46 4.83 -9.55
CA GLY A 62 7.04 4.76 -9.24
C GLY A 62 6.82 4.63 -7.74
N VAL A 63 5.89 5.37 -7.16
CA VAL A 63 5.60 5.28 -5.74
C VAL A 63 4.12 5.06 -5.48
N GLU A 64 3.84 4.19 -4.51
CA GLU A 64 2.50 4.02 -3.98
C GLU A 64 2.03 5.33 -3.35
N THR A 65 0.90 5.86 -3.82
CA THR A 65 0.28 7.04 -3.25
C THR A 65 -1.24 6.87 -3.24
N PHE A 66 -1.76 6.56 -2.07
CA PHE A 66 -3.21 6.46 -1.91
C PHE A 66 -3.85 7.85 -1.89
N GLN A 67 -4.69 8.15 -2.88
CA GLN A 67 -5.37 9.44 -3.02
C GLN A 67 -6.55 9.58 -2.03
N ARG A 68 -6.24 9.67 -0.74
CA ARG A 68 -7.23 9.73 0.36
C ARG A 68 -8.25 10.84 0.20
N LYS A 69 -7.87 11.97 -0.36
CA LYS A 69 -8.75 13.13 -0.55
C LYS A 69 -9.88 12.87 -1.57
N ARG A 70 -9.73 11.86 -2.42
CA ARG A 70 -10.68 11.53 -3.48
C ARG A 70 -11.65 10.41 -3.12
N VAL A 71 -11.43 9.70 -2.04
CA VAL A 71 -12.35 8.67 -1.56
C VAL A 71 -13.33 9.22 -0.53
N PHE A 72 -14.49 8.58 -0.44
CA PHE A 72 -15.47 8.91 0.58
C PHE A 72 -14.83 8.77 1.97
N LEU A 73 -15.05 9.77 2.83
CA LEU A 73 -14.42 9.84 4.17
C LEU A 73 -12.87 9.73 4.18
N GLY A 74 -12.22 10.10 3.07
CA GLY A 74 -10.78 9.94 2.91
C GLY A 74 -9.91 10.70 3.91
N ARG A 75 -10.41 11.84 4.44
CA ARG A 75 -9.72 12.57 5.52
C ARG A 75 -9.71 11.77 6.81
N THR A 76 -10.86 11.21 7.20
CA THR A 76 -11.00 10.34 8.39
C THR A 76 -10.13 9.10 8.25
N LEU A 77 -10.19 8.43 7.11
CA LEU A 77 -9.31 7.30 6.79
C LEU A 77 -7.83 7.69 6.89
N GLY A 78 -7.48 8.90 6.43
CA GLY A 78 -6.13 9.45 6.56
C GLY A 78 -5.66 9.52 8.00
N VAL A 79 -6.47 10.04 8.90
CA VAL A 79 -6.17 10.13 10.34
C VAL A 79 -6.03 8.73 10.95
N LEU A 80 -6.96 7.83 10.67
CA LEU A 80 -6.97 6.45 11.18
C LEU A 80 -5.73 5.64 10.77
N ILE A 81 -5.21 5.86 9.56
CA ILE A 81 -4.01 5.16 9.09
C ILE A 81 -2.73 5.82 9.61
N THR A 82 -2.68 7.15 9.73
CA THR A 82 -1.46 7.88 10.10
C THR A 82 -1.31 8.07 11.61
N GLY A 83 -2.41 8.17 12.35
CA GLY A 83 -2.40 8.37 13.80
C GLY A 83 -1.60 7.30 14.56
N PRO A 84 -1.87 5.99 14.36
CA PRO A 84 -1.10 4.93 15.00
C PRO A 84 0.39 4.95 14.65
N ARG A 85 0.75 5.33 13.41
CA ARG A 85 2.16 5.45 13.00
C ARG A 85 2.87 6.60 13.71
N LEU A 86 2.18 7.74 13.88
CA LEU A 86 2.72 8.87 14.61
C LEU A 86 2.93 8.52 16.08
N LEU A 87 1.94 7.85 16.70
CA LEU A 87 2.03 7.40 18.08
C LEU A 87 3.21 6.43 18.26
N LEU A 88 3.36 5.43 17.41
CA LEU A 88 4.49 4.50 17.46
C LEU A 88 5.83 5.23 17.29
N ARG A 89 5.92 6.20 16.40
CA ARG A 89 7.13 7.01 16.23
C ARG A 89 7.49 7.79 17.49
N LEU A 90 6.50 8.35 18.18
CA LEU A 90 6.68 9.05 19.45
C LEU A 90 7.15 8.10 20.55
N VAL A 91 6.46 6.97 20.73
CA VAL A 91 6.79 5.96 21.76
C VAL A 91 8.17 5.35 21.54
N THR A 92 8.62 5.21 20.31
CA THR A 92 9.95 4.66 19.98
C THR A 92 11.04 5.71 19.87
N PHE A 93 10.79 6.95 20.29
CA PHE A 93 11.75 8.05 20.22
C PHE A 93 12.39 8.21 18.83
N GLY A 94 11.63 7.94 17.76
CA GLY A 94 12.11 8.06 16.39
C GLY A 94 13.03 6.93 15.91
N ALA A 95 13.22 5.85 16.68
CA ALA A 95 13.96 4.67 16.24
C ALA A 95 13.29 4.00 15.01
N ILE A 96 11.99 4.16 14.88
CA ILE A 96 11.23 3.77 13.67
C ILE A 96 11.25 4.96 12.70
N ARG A 97 11.94 4.79 11.59
CA ARG A 97 12.10 5.82 10.55
C ARG A 97 11.07 5.69 9.43
N GLY A 98 11.02 6.74 8.60
CA GLY A 98 10.06 6.94 7.53
C GLY A 98 10.10 5.88 6.42
N SER A 99 9.20 6.05 5.47
CA SER A 99 8.99 5.18 4.33
C SER A 99 9.94 5.54 3.19
N THR A 100 10.49 4.54 2.50
CA THR A 100 11.25 4.72 1.24
C THR A 100 10.43 5.48 0.18
N ILE A 101 9.09 5.38 0.22
CA ILE A 101 8.18 6.18 -0.60
C ILE A 101 8.38 7.68 -0.36
N THR A 102 8.55 8.08 0.91
CA THR A 102 8.82 9.48 1.27
C THR A 102 10.19 9.91 0.78
N ASP A 103 11.20 9.06 0.94
CA ASP A 103 12.55 9.33 0.47
C ASP A 103 12.58 9.50 -1.05
N ALA A 104 11.90 8.61 -1.80
CA ALA A 104 11.79 8.70 -3.26
C ALA A 104 11.17 10.03 -3.73
N LYS A 105 10.16 10.54 -3.00
CA LYS A 105 9.50 11.82 -3.33
C LYS A 105 10.39 13.05 -3.05
N GLN A 106 11.36 12.92 -2.18
CA GLN A 106 12.26 14.01 -1.78
C GLN A 106 13.54 14.07 -2.62
N LEU A 107 13.79 13.08 -3.47
CA LEU A 107 14.98 13.08 -4.31
C LEU A 107 14.91 14.20 -5.38
N PRO A 108 15.94 15.05 -5.48
CA PRO A 108 15.94 16.18 -6.40
C PRO A 108 16.18 15.78 -7.85
N SER A 109 16.77 14.60 -8.10
CA SER A 109 17.13 14.12 -9.44
C SER A 109 16.20 13.01 -9.89
N GLY A 110 15.98 12.90 -11.20
CA GLY A 110 15.14 11.86 -11.81
C GLY A 110 13.64 12.14 -11.69
N PHE A 111 12.85 11.17 -12.11
CA PHE A 111 11.39 11.27 -12.20
C PHE A 111 10.74 10.41 -11.11
N THR A 112 9.87 11.02 -10.31
CA THR A 112 9.06 10.28 -9.33
C THR A 112 7.59 10.42 -9.69
N VAL A 113 6.96 9.29 -10.01
CA VAL A 113 5.57 9.19 -10.47
C VAL A 113 4.71 8.51 -9.42
N GLU A 114 3.55 9.09 -9.13
CA GLU A 114 2.55 8.49 -8.25
C GLU A 114 1.74 7.44 -9.03
N LEU A 115 1.90 6.16 -8.69
CA LEU A 115 1.30 5.04 -9.44
C LEU A 115 -0.23 4.99 -9.36
N GLU A 116 -0.82 5.48 -8.26
CA GLU A 116 -2.27 5.48 -8.08
C GLU A 116 -2.92 6.78 -8.56
N ARG A 117 -2.26 7.49 -9.47
CA ARG A 117 -2.79 8.71 -10.09
C ARG A 117 -3.92 8.34 -11.04
N THR A 118 -5.16 8.52 -10.61
CA THR A 118 -6.35 8.25 -11.43
C THR A 118 -7.27 9.46 -11.46
N LYS A 119 -7.97 9.66 -12.59
CA LYS A 119 -9.02 10.68 -12.69
C LYS A 119 -10.29 10.25 -11.94
N ARG A 120 -10.58 8.94 -11.93
CA ARG A 120 -11.76 8.36 -11.27
C ARG A 120 -11.33 7.26 -10.31
N VAL A 121 -11.69 7.41 -9.05
CA VAL A 121 -11.49 6.38 -8.03
C VAL A 121 -12.52 5.28 -8.24
N PRO A 122 -12.15 3.99 -8.28
CA PRO A 122 -13.09 2.88 -8.35
C PRO A 122 -14.10 2.92 -7.20
N PHE A 123 -15.37 2.63 -7.50
CA PHE A 123 -16.45 2.64 -6.50
C PHE A 123 -16.12 1.77 -5.28
N GLY A 124 -15.53 0.59 -5.49
CA GLY A 124 -15.12 -0.31 -4.41
C GLY A 124 -14.16 0.35 -3.40
N LEU A 125 -13.30 1.31 -3.80
CA LEU A 125 -12.45 2.03 -2.85
C LEU A 125 -13.24 3.02 -1.98
N HIS A 126 -14.34 3.58 -2.48
CA HIS A 126 -15.25 4.38 -1.65
C HIS A 126 -15.94 3.50 -0.60
N VAL A 127 -16.42 2.32 -1.00
CA VAL A 127 -17.03 1.33 -0.09
C VAL A 127 -16.02 0.86 0.95
N THR A 128 -14.81 0.50 0.54
CA THR A 128 -13.71 0.11 1.43
C THR A 128 -13.40 1.22 2.45
N SER A 129 -13.29 2.47 1.99
CA SER A 129 -13.02 3.63 2.84
C SER A 129 -14.14 3.87 3.86
N ALA A 130 -15.39 3.82 3.42
CA ALA A 130 -16.54 3.98 4.29
C ALA A 130 -16.62 2.86 5.34
N TYR A 131 -16.43 1.61 4.93
CA TYR A 131 -16.42 0.45 5.81
C TYR A 131 -15.31 0.55 6.88
N MET A 132 -14.08 0.86 6.47
CA MET A 132 -12.97 1.02 7.41
C MET A 132 -13.24 2.17 8.40
N THR A 133 -13.73 3.29 7.91
CA THR A 133 -14.05 4.43 8.77
C THR A 133 -15.12 4.07 9.79
N ALA A 134 -16.22 3.42 9.35
CA ALA A 134 -17.30 2.97 10.23
C ALA A 134 -16.79 1.96 11.27
N PHE A 135 -15.98 0.98 10.84
CA PHE A 135 -15.38 0.00 11.73
C PHE A 135 -14.51 0.65 12.82
N PHE A 136 -13.63 1.59 12.44
CA PHE A 136 -12.75 2.26 13.41
C PHE A 136 -13.51 3.17 14.35
N ILE A 137 -14.54 3.88 13.86
CA ILE A 137 -15.41 4.70 14.73
C ILE A 137 -16.14 3.81 15.73
N ALA A 138 -16.73 2.69 15.27
CA ALA A 138 -17.42 1.75 16.16
C ALA A 138 -16.44 1.14 17.19
N ALA A 139 -15.24 0.75 16.76
CA ALA A 139 -14.21 0.24 17.66
C ALA A 139 -13.76 1.26 18.71
N PHE A 140 -13.56 2.52 18.29
CA PHE A 140 -13.20 3.60 19.21
C PHE A 140 -14.31 3.89 20.23
N LEU A 141 -15.57 3.96 19.79
CA LEU A 141 -16.72 4.10 20.68
C LEU A 141 -16.87 2.87 21.59
N GLY A 142 -16.53 1.69 21.09
CA GLY A 142 -16.51 0.46 21.88
C GLY A 142 -15.54 0.48 23.05
N LEU A 143 -14.38 1.15 22.89
CA LEU A 143 -13.44 1.38 24.00
C LEU A 143 -14.02 2.30 25.08
N ALA A 144 -14.91 3.21 24.70
CA ALA A 144 -15.59 4.10 25.61
C ALA A 144 -16.90 3.49 26.19
N LEU A 145 -17.25 2.27 25.84
CA LEU A 145 -18.48 1.60 26.25
C LEU A 145 -18.72 1.61 27.77
N PRO A 146 -17.71 1.35 28.64
CA PRO A 146 -17.90 1.43 30.09
C PRO A 146 -18.34 2.82 30.60
N LEU A 147 -17.97 3.88 29.90
CA LEU A 147 -18.34 5.26 30.20
C LEU A 147 -19.72 5.62 29.63
N ILE A 148 -20.09 5.04 28.50
CA ILE A 148 -21.33 5.34 27.78
C ILE A 148 -22.53 4.58 28.38
N ALA A 149 -22.33 3.32 28.79
CA ALA A 149 -23.41 2.46 29.22
C ALA A 149 -24.23 3.00 30.42
N PRO A 150 -23.65 3.63 31.46
CA PRO A 150 -24.41 4.20 32.56
C PRO A 150 -25.24 5.43 32.17
N ILE A 151 -24.79 6.19 31.14
CA ILE A 151 -25.39 7.47 30.73
C ILE A 151 -26.41 7.25 29.62
N ALA A 152 -26.13 6.36 28.68
CA ALA A 152 -26.93 6.12 27.48
C ALA A 152 -27.03 4.60 27.17
N PRO A 153 -27.76 3.81 27.98
CA PRO A 153 -27.78 2.35 27.87
C PRO A 153 -28.32 1.83 26.53
N ALA A 154 -29.34 2.49 25.95
CA ALA A 154 -29.87 2.13 24.64
C ALA A 154 -28.83 2.31 23.52
N PHE A 155 -28.07 3.40 23.55
CA PHE A 155 -26.98 3.65 22.60
C PHE A 155 -25.83 2.63 22.80
N ALA A 156 -25.50 2.30 24.05
CA ALA A 156 -24.52 1.27 24.36
C ALA A 156 -24.94 -0.10 23.81
N ALA A 157 -26.19 -0.50 23.99
CA ALA A 157 -26.73 -1.75 23.43
C ALA A 157 -26.67 -1.77 21.90
N MET A 158 -27.06 -0.68 21.23
CA MET A 158 -26.94 -0.55 19.79
C MET A 158 -25.47 -0.68 19.32
N LEU A 159 -24.53 -0.05 20.03
CA LEU A 159 -23.11 -0.11 19.71
C LEU A 159 -22.57 -1.54 19.85
N VAL A 160 -22.98 -2.30 20.87
CA VAL A 160 -22.63 -3.72 21.03
C VAL A 160 -23.13 -4.53 19.84
N VAL A 161 -24.36 -4.32 19.40
CA VAL A 161 -24.90 -5.00 18.20
C VAL A 161 -24.08 -4.66 16.95
N VAL A 162 -23.76 -3.38 16.73
CA VAL A 162 -22.94 -2.96 15.60
C VAL A 162 -21.55 -3.62 15.63
N LEU A 163 -20.90 -3.64 16.79
CA LEU A 163 -19.61 -4.30 16.95
C LEU A 163 -19.71 -5.81 16.70
N ALA A 164 -20.75 -6.47 17.20
CA ALA A 164 -21.00 -7.90 16.96
C ALA A 164 -21.21 -8.19 15.46
N LEU A 165 -21.92 -7.33 14.73
CA LEU A 165 -22.08 -7.45 13.27
C LEU A 165 -20.76 -7.30 12.53
N PHE A 166 -19.91 -6.32 12.91
CA PHE A 166 -18.57 -6.20 12.35
C PHE A 166 -17.72 -7.45 12.64
N GLN A 167 -17.76 -7.97 13.85
CA GLN A 167 -17.03 -9.20 14.22
C GLN A 167 -17.52 -10.40 13.39
N ALA A 168 -18.83 -10.59 13.28
CA ALA A 168 -19.40 -11.66 12.46
C ALA A 168 -18.99 -11.51 10.98
N HIS A 169 -19.01 -10.29 10.46
CA HIS A 169 -18.59 -10.01 9.08
C HIS A 169 -17.11 -10.30 8.85
N MET A 170 -16.23 -10.19 9.87
CA MET A 170 -14.81 -10.55 9.75
C MET A 170 -14.56 -12.00 9.34
N ILE A 171 -15.52 -12.91 9.55
CA ILE A 171 -15.45 -14.31 9.09
C ILE A 171 -15.30 -14.34 7.56
N LEU A 172 -15.95 -13.42 6.84
CA LEU A 172 -15.88 -13.31 5.38
C LEU A 172 -14.53 -12.79 4.88
N LEU A 173 -13.67 -12.28 5.76
CA LEU A 173 -12.33 -11.84 5.39
C LEU A 173 -11.47 -13.02 4.90
N VAL A 174 -11.64 -14.21 5.47
CA VAL A 174 -10.88 -15.40 5.10
C VAL A 174 -11.14 -15.79 3.64
N PRO A 175 -12.39 -16.05 3.18
CA PRO A 175 -12.64 -16.31 1.76
C PRO A 175 -12.26 -15.14 0.86
N ALA A 176 -12.42 -13.88 1.31
CA ALA A 176 -11.98 -12.72 0.53
C ALA A 176 -10.46 -12.69 0.31
N ILE A 177 -9.66 -13.09 1.32
CA ILE A 177 -8.20 -13.22 1.21
C ILE A 177 -7.82 -14.36 0.25
N VAL A 178 -8.48 -15.50 0.34
CA VAL A 178 -8.24 -16.64 -0.58
C VAL A 178 -8.53 -16.22 -2.03
N LEU A 179 -9.61 -15.48 -2.24
CA LEU A 179 -10.05 -15.01 -3.54
C LEU A 179 -9.43 -13.67 -3.97
N ARG A 180 -8.45 -13.14 -3.24
CA ARG A 180 -7.83 -11.82 -3.51
C ARG A 180 -7.18 -11.69 -4.90
N ARG A 181 -6.97 -12.80 -5.62
CA ARG A 181 -6.54 -12.77 -7.02
C ARG A 181 -7.59 -12.17 -7.98
N HIS A 182 -8.85 -12.11 -7.54
CA HIS A 182 -9.96 -11.54 -8.30
C HIS A 182 -10.28 -10.13 -7.77
N SER A 183 -10.40 -9.16 -8.66
CA SER A 183 -10.69 -7.77 -8.31
C SER A 183 -12.02 -7.58 -7.58
N TRP A 184 -12.99 -8.46 -7.82
CA TRP A 184 -14.31 -8.42 -7.18
C TRP A 184 -14.33 -8.94 -5.72
N SER A 185 -13.22 -9.50 -5.21
CA SER A 185 -13.15 -10.04 -3.84
C SER A 185 -13.49 -9.01 -2.73
N TRP A 186 -13.35 -7.72 -3.02
CA TRP A 186 -13.79 -6.64 -2.13
C TRP A 186 -15.31 -6.63 -1.88
N MET A 187 -16.12 -7.23 -2.76
CA MET A 187 -17.57 -7.39 -2.55
C MET A 187 -17.88 -8.44 -1.48
N ILE A 188 -16.99 -9.41 -1.27
CA ILE A 188 -17.12 -10.38 -0.18
C ILE A 188 -16.78 -9.71 1.15
N HIS A 189 -15.66 -8.98 1.19
CA HIS A 189 -15.25 -8.23 2.36
C HIS A 189 -14.53 -6.93 1.96
N PRO A 190 -15.09 -5.75 2.29
CA PRO A 190 -14.58 -4.46 1.82
C PRO A 190 -13.12 -4.17 2.18
N LEU A 191 -12.59 -4.68 3.29
CA LEU A 191 -11.19 -4.46 3.68
C LEU A 191 -10.20 -4.95 2.62
N ILE A 192 -10.53 -6.03 1.88
CA ILE A 192 -9.63 -6.56 0.86
C ILE A 192 -9.47 -5.61 -0.33
N GLY A 193 -10.43 -4.69 -0.52
CA GLY A 193 -10.36 -3.67 -1.57
C GLY A 193 -9.15 -2.75 -1.44
N ILE A 194 -8.62 -2.57 -0.23
CA ILE A 194 -7.38 -1.82 0.01
C ILE A 194 -6.18 -2.48 -0.69
N LEU A 195 -6.21 -3.80 -0.86
CA LEU A 195 -5.18 -4.54 -1.56
C LEU A 195 -5.55 -4.67 -3.05
N THR A 196 -6.66 -5.33 -3.34
CA THR A 196 -6.98 -5.76 -4.71
C THR A 196 -7.22 -4.62 -5.68
N LEU A 197 -7.98 -3.59 -5.27
CA LEU A 197 -8.28 -2.45 -6.14
C LEU A 197 -7.07 -1.51 -6.29
N ARG A 198 -6.26 -1.37 -5.25
CA ARG A 198 -5.04 -0.58 -5.33
C ARG A 198 -3.95 -1.29 -6.13
N ASP A 199 -3.86 -2.62 -6.05
CA ASP A 199 -2.96 -3.40 -6.90
C ASP A 199 -3.25 -3.14 -8.39
N GLU A 200 -4.54 -3.07 -8.78
CA GLU A 200 -4.94 -2.73 -10.15
C GLU A 200 -4.52 -1.33 -10.56
N LEU A 201 -4.73 -0.34 -9.67
CA LEU A 201 -4.31 1.03 -9.95
C LEU A 201 -2.79 1.16 -10.08
N MET A 202 -2.03 0.50 -9.19
CA MET A 202 -0.57 0.53 -9.23
C MET A 202 -0.01 -0.20 -10.46
N ALA A 203 -0.61 -1.32 -10.86
CA ALA A 203 -0.19 -2.01 -12.08
C ALA A 203 -0.44 -1.16 -13.32
N ALA A 204 -1.63 -0.55 -13.45
CA ALA A 204 -1.94 0.36 -14.55
C ALA A 204 -1.03 1.59 -14.54
N GLY A 205 -0.82 2.22 -13.38
CA GLY A 205 0.08 3.37 -13.24
C GLY A 205 1.54 3.05 -13.55
N THR A 206 1.98 1.80 -13.32
CA THR A 206 3.31 1.35 -13.73
C THR A 206 3.45 1.34 -15.26
N VAL A 207 2.42 0.86 -15.97
CA VAL A 207 2.41 0.85 -17.44
C VAL A 207 2.40 2.28 -17.99
N GLU A 208 1.54 3.15 -17.45
CA GLU A 208 1.48 4.58 -17.83
C GLU A 208 2.82 5.27 -17.57
N MET A 209 3.43 5.07 -16.41
CA MET A 209 4.73 5.63 -16.07
C MET A 209 5.80 5.25 -17.09
N LEU A 210 5.87 3.99 -17.51
CA LEU A 210 6.83 3.53 -18.48
C LEU A 210 6.55 4.10 -19.89
N ALA A 211 5.28 4.27 -20.25
CA ALA A 211 4.89 4.88 -21.54
C ALA A 211 5.25 6.37 -21.59
N ASP A 212 5.07 7.09 -20.49
CA ASP A 212 5.38 8.53 -20.38
C ASP A 212 6.90 8.79 -20.34
N HIS A 213 7.71 7.77 -20.00
CA HIS A 213 9.17 7.88 -19.87
C HIS A 213 9.89 6.83 -20.74
N PRO A 214 9.79 6.91 -22.07
CA PRO A 214 10.33 5.88 -22.97
C PRO A 214 11.86 5.87 -23.06
N ARG A 215 12.53 6.94 -22.61
CA ARG A 215 14.00 7.05 -22.65
C ARG A 215 14.69 6.37 -21.48
N GLU A 216 13.97 6.12 -20.40
CA GLU A 216 14.54 5.53 -19.20
C GLU A 216 14.72 4.02 -19.37
N THR A 217 15.92 3.53 -19.11
CA THR A 217 16.31 2.14 -19.38
C THR A 217 15.88 1.16 -18.30
N ALA A 218 15.60 1.65 -17.09
CA ALA A 218 15.16 0.85 -15.96
C ALA A 218 14.31 1.70 -15.01
N ALA A 219 13.42 1.03 -14.25
CA ALA A 219 12.60 1.71 -13.26
C ALA A 219 12.57 0.93 -11.93
N VAL A 220 12.29 1.64 -10.83
CA VAL A 220 11.90 1.04 -9.55
C VAL A 220 10.50 1.48 -9.16
N ILE A 221 9.68 0.56 -8.68
CA ILE A 221 8.39 0.88 -8.08
C ILE A 221 8.43 0.50 -6.60
N VAL A 222 8.03 1.46 -5.75
CA VAL A 222 8.06 1.32 -4.29
C VAL A 222 6.65 1.32 -3.74
N MET A 223 6.32 0.27 -3.01
CA MET A 223 4.97 0.06 -2.47
C MET A 223 5.00 -0.68 -1.13
N GLY A 224 3.86 -0.74 -0.43
CA GLY A 224 3.71 -1.62 0.73
C GLY A 224 3.91 -3.09 0.34
N ARG A 225 4.61 -3.84 1.20
CA ARG A 225 4.97 -5.25 0.96
C ARG A 225 3.77 -6.13 0.58
N ALA A 226 2.58 -5.84 1.12
CA ALA A 226 1.37 -6.60 0.85
C ALA A 226 0.91 -6.53 -0.63
N HIS A 227 1.31 -5.48 -1.35
CA HIS A 227 0.95 -5.22 -2.74
C HIS A 227 1.85 -5.94 -3.76
N VAL A 228 3.09 -6.27 -3.38
CA VAL A 228 4.11 -6.81 -4.31
C VAL A 228 3.59 -7.98 -5.13
N GLN A 229 2.99 -8.98 -4.47
CA GLN A 229 2.50 -10.18 -5.16
C GLN A 229 1.34 -9.87 -6.10
N GLY A 230 0.40 -9.01 -5.67
CA GLY A 230 -0.75 -8.62 -6.47
C GLY A 230 -0.35 -7.83 -7.71
N VAL A 231 0.48 -6.80 -7.54
CA VAL A 231 0.98 -5.97 -8.64
C VAL A 231 1.83 -6.80 -9.61
N THR A 232 2.79 -7.59 -9.12
CA THR A 232 3.61 -8.48 -9.98
C THR A 232 2.73 -9.39 -10.84
N ARG A 233 1.73 -10.05 -10.22
CA ARG A 233 0.80 -10.90 -10.95
C ARG A 233 0.02 -10.13 -12.02
N LEU A 234 -0.51 -8.96 -11.70
CA LEU A 234 -1.31 -8.15 -12.63
C LEU A 234 -0.46 -7.64 -13.79
N LEU A 235 0.77 -7.21 -13.55
CA LEU A 235 1.73 -6.84 -14.58
C LEU A 235 1.98 -8.02 -15.54
N ALA A 236 2.18 -9.23 -15.00
CA ALA A 236 2.42 -10.42 -15.81
C ALA A 236 1.17 -10.85 -16.60
N THR A 237 0.00 -10.94 -15.93
CA THR A 237 -1.20 -11.55 -16.55
C THR A 237 -2.00 -10.60 -17.43
N ARG A 238 -1.96 -9.28 -17.17
CA ARG A 238 -2.76 -8.31 -17.91
C ARG A 238 -1.94 -7.39 -18.80
N HIS A 239 -0.66 -7.19 -18.48
CA HIS A 239 0.19 -6.20 -19.17
C HIS A 239 1.41 -6.84 -19.86
N GLY A 240 1.51 -8.17 -19.89
CA GLY A 240 2.52 -8.88 -20.66
C GLY A 240 3.96 -8.79 -20.11
N PHE A 241 4.13 -8.38 -18.84
CA PHE A 241 5.44 -8.39 -18.21
C PHE A 241 5.94 -9.81 -17.98
N LYS A 242 7.24 -10.03 -18.16
CA LYS A 242 7.90 -11.29 -17.81
C LYS A 242 8.43 -11.22 -16.39
N THR A 243 8.23 -12.27 -15.63
CA THR A 243 8.77 -12.43 -14.26
C THR A 243 9.99 -13.33 -14.32
N ASP A 244 11.05 -12.96 -13.61
CA ASP A 244 12.21 -13.84 -13.38
C ASP A 244 11.84 -15.03 -12.50
#